data_2f8adcdb10436a6b43c53830a3f87be8
#
_entry.id   2f8adcdb10436a6b43c53830a3f87be8
#
_cell.length_a   1.000
_cell.length_b   1.000
_cell.length_c   1.000
_cell.angle_alpha   90.00
_cell.angle_beta   90.00
_cell.angle_gamma   90.00
#
_symmetry.space_group_name_H-M   'P 1'
#
loop_
_entity.id
_entity.type
_entity.pdbx_description
1 polymer ?
#
loop_
_entity_poly.entity_id
_entity_poly.type
_entity_poly.pdbx_seq_one_letter_code
_entity_poly.pdbx_strand_id
1 'polypeptide(L)' 'MNINDFINSLSNELIKNNFYYIEISKEYNSRDKSYLIHIIYYKDNKKYCHGFSIHEKWLDEECISDMVNRLLSQ' A
#
# COMPACT_ATOMS: atom_id res chain seq x y z
N MET A 1 -8.39 11.37 -0.60
CA MET A 1 -7.64 11.40 -1.89
C MET A 1 -8.19 10.33 -2.82
N ASN A 2 -7.95 10.45 -4.12
CA ASN A 2 -8.36 9.40 -5.05
C ASN A 2 -7.35 8.25 -5.00
N ILE A 3 -7.71 7.12 -5.61
CA ILE A 3 -6.89 5.91 -5.52
C ILE A 3 -5.51 6.10 -6.16
N ASN A 4 -5.42 6.83 -7.26
CA ASN A 4 -4.13 7.03 -7.92
C ASN A 4 -3.18 7.85 -7.04
N ASP A 5 -3.69 8.90 -6.43
CA ASP A 5 -2.90 9.71 -5.49
C ASP A 5 -2.50 8.90 -4.26
N PHE A 6 -3.40 8.06 -3.77
CA PHE A 6 -3.13 7.17 -2.64
C PHE A 6 -1.97 6.21 -2.98
N ILE A 7 -2.03 5.57 -4.13
CA ILE A 7 -0.97 4.63 -4.57
C ILE A 7 0.36 5.36 -4.72
N ASN A 8 0.37 6.55 -5.31
CA ASN A 8 1.60 7.33 -5.47
C ASN A 8 2.18 7.73 -4.12
N SER A 9 1.35 8.17 -3.19
CA SER A 9 1.80 8.53 -1.84
C SER A 9 2.34 7.32 -1.08
N LEU A 10 1.66 6.19 -1.20
CA LEU A 10 2.11 4.94 -0.58
C LEU A 10 3.47 4.52 -1.12
N SER A 11 3.64 4.55 -2.44
CA SER A 11 4.91 4.21 -3.07
C SER A 11 6.04 5.11 -2.57
N ASN A 12 5.80 6.43 -2.50
CA ASN A 12 6.78 7.38 -2.01
C ASN A 12 7.19 7.12 -0.57
N GLU A 13 6.23 6.79 0.30
CA GLU A 13 6.53 6.46 1.69
C GLU A 13 7.33 5.17 1.82
N LEU A 14 7.04 4.18 1.00
CA LEU A 14 7.80 2.94 0.99
C LEU A 14 9.25 3.20 0.57
N ILE A 15 9.46 4.00 -0.47
CA ILE A 15 10.80 4.36 -0.94
C ILE A 15 11.58 5.08 0.17
N LYS A 16 10.95 6.01 0.88
CA LYS A 16 11.57 6.72 2.00
C LYS A 16 12.01 5.78 3.11
N ASN A 17 11.37 4.64 3.25
CA ASN A 17 11.68 3.64 4.28
C ASN A 17 12.54 2.50 3.77
N ASN A 18 13.26 2.72 2.66
CA ASN A 18 14.24 1.80 2.09
C ASN A 18 13.64 0.51 1.51
N PHE A 19 12.38 0.54 1.13
CA PHE A 19 11.77 -0.53 0.36
C PHE A 19 12.11 -0.29 -1.12
N TYR A 20 12.32 -1.33 -1.87
CA TYR A 20 12.70 -1.20 -3.28
C TYR A 20 12.09 -2.29 -4.14
N TYR A 21 12.16 -2.12 -5.48
CA TYR A 21 11.50 -2.97 -6.46
C TYR A 21 10.02 -3.13 -6.16
N ILE A 22 9.36 -1.98 -5.93
CA ILE A 22 7.98 -1.92 -5.46
C ILE A 22 7.03 -2.09 -6.64
N GLU A 23 6.09 -3.03 -6.51
CA GLU A 23 4.96 -3.16 -7.42
C GLU A 23 3.68 -3.06 -6.59
N ILE A 24 2.78 -2.18 -7.00
CA ILE A 24 1.50 -2.01 -6.33
C ILE A 24 0.39 -2.21 -7.35
N SER A 25 -0.48 -3.16 -7.11
CA SER A 25 -1.68 -3.36 -7.91
C SER A 25 -2.91 -3.11 -7.08
N LYS A 26 -4.01 -2.77 -7.75
CA LYS A 26 -5.26 -2.46 -7.08
C LYS A 26 -6.41 -3.10 -7.82
N GLU A 27 -7.43 -3.47 -7.07
CA GLU A 27 -8.67 -4.01 -7.60
C GLU A 27 -9.83 -3.43 -6.81
N TYR A 28 -10.83 -2.90 -7.50
CA TYR A 28 -11.97 -2.29 -6.83
C TYR A 28 -13.12 -3.28 -6.71
N ASN A 29 -13.66 -3.42 -5.51
CA ASN A 29 -14.85 -4.21 -5.25
C ASN A 29 -16.02 -3.25 -5.00
N SER A 30 -16.92 -3.15 -5.99
CA SER A 30 -18.04 -2.21 -5.91
C SER A 30 -19.08 -2.60 -4.85
N ARG A 31 -19.17 -3.88 -4.51
CA ARG A 31 -20.09 -4.34 -3.48
C ARG A 31 -19.71 -3.80 -2.12
N ASP A 32 -18.45 -3.87 -1.77
CA ASP A 32 -17.94 -3.44 -0.47
C ASP A 32 -17.42 -2.01 -0.50
N LYS A 33 -17.37 -1.39 -1.67
CA LYS A 33 -16.77 -0.08 -1.89
C LYS A 33 -15.35 -0.01 -1.35
N SER A 34 -14.60 -1.07 -1.59
CA SER A 34 -13.24 -1.25 -1.09
C SER A 34 -12.27 -1.50 -2.22
N TYR A 35 -11.02 -1.14 -1.99
CA TYR A 35 -9.91 -1.51 -2.85
C TYR A 35 -9.12 -2.64 -2.21
N LEU A 36 -8.81 -3.66 -2.99
CA LEU A 36 -7.83 -4.66 -2.62
C LEU A 36 -6.50 -4.21 -3.21
N ILE A 37 -5.54 -3.95 -2.34
CA ILE A 37 -4.24 -3.44 -2.74
C ILE A 37 -3.21 -4.51 -2.45
N HIS A 38 -2.49 -4.93 -3.49
CA HIS A 38 -1.39 -5.89 -3.36
C HIS A 38 -0.08 -5.15 -3.54
N ILE A 39 0.84 -5.37 -2.62
CA ILE A 39 2.16 -4.74 -2.62
C ILE A 39 3.22 -5.83 -2.65
N ILE A 40 4.08 -5.77 -3.66
CA ILE A 40 5.26 -6.62 -3.76
C ILE A 40 6.47 -5.71 -3.62
N TYR A 41 7.40 -6.07 -2.75
CA TYR A 41 8.57 -5.24 -2.50
C TYR A 41 9.73 -6.08 -2.01
N TYR A 42 10.92 -5.48 -2.07
CA TYR A 42 12.13 -6.05 -1.48
C TYR A 42 12.58 -5.15 -0.32
N LYS A 43 13.05 -5.78 0.71
CA LYS A 43 13.64 -5.13 1.87
C LYS A 43 14.69 -6.07 2.44
N ASP A 44 15.91 -5.57 2.68
CA ASP A 44 17.03 -6.37 3.20
C ASP A 44 17.29 -7.63 2.36
N ASN A 45 17.20 -7.49 1.04
CA ASN A 45 17.42 -8.56 0.05
C ASN A 45 16.40 -9.70 0.10
N LYS A 46 15.25 -9.47 0.73
CA LYS A 46 14.14 -10.42 0.74
C LYS A 46 12.94 -9.85 0.03
N LYS A 47 12.22 -10.72 -0.67
CA LYS A 47 10.97 -10.36 -1.35
C LYS A 47 9.79 -10.61 -0.43
N TYR A 48 8.90 -9.64 -0.35
CA TYR A 48 7.66 -9.72 0.44
C TYR A 48 6.46 -9.42 -0.46
N CYS A 49 5.33 -10.00 -0.09
CA CYS A 49 4.07 -9.77 -0.78
C CYS A 49 2.97 -9.63 0.29
N HIS A 50 2.23 -8.52 0.25
CA HIS A 50 1.14 -8.26 1.18
C HIS A 50 -0.10 -7.76 0.47
N GLY A 51 -1.27 -8.12 1.03
CA GLY A 51 -2.55 -7.63 0.54
C GLY A 51 -3.26 -6.84 1.63
N PHE A 52 -3.89 -5.74 1.24
CA PHE A 52 -4.70 -4.91 2.13
C PHE A 52 -6.05 -4.66 1.50
N SER A 53 -7.11 -4.73 2.30
CA SER A 53 -8.45 -4.34 1.86
C SER A 53 -8.80 -3.02 2.55
N ILE A 54 -9.05 -1.97 1.77
CA ILE A 54 -9.25 -0.63 2.29
C ILE A 54 -10.54 -0.05 1.70
N HIS A 55 -11.48 0.33 2.57
CA HIS A 55 -12.69 1.01 2.13
C HIS A 55 -12.33 2.35 1.48
N GLU A 56 -13.05 2.72 0.41
CA GLU A 56 -12.70 3.92 -0.36
C GLU A 56 -12.70 5.21 0.47
N LYS A 57 -13.46 5.27 1.55
CA LYS A 57 -13.47 6.44 2.44
C LYS A 57 -12.25 6.55 3.33
N TRP A 58 -11.40 5.52 3.37
CA TRP A 58 -10.20 5.50 4.21
C TRP A 58 -8.92 5.79 3.42
N LEU A 59 -9.05 6.30 2.20
CA LEU A 59 -7.90 6.65 1.36
C LEU A 59 -7.32 7.98 1.81
N ASP A 60 -6.47 7.95 2.84
CA ASP A 60 -5.86 9.13 3.43
C ASP A 60 -4.44 8.84 3.92
N GLU A 61 -3.77 9.89 4.37
CA GLU A 61 -2.37 9.81 4.83
C GLU A 61 -2.23 8.94 6.07
N GLU A 62 -3.22 8.94 6.96
CA GLU A 62 -3.20 8.14 8.16
C GLU A 62 -3.20 6.65 7.82
N CYS A 63 -4.02 6.27 6.85
CA CYS A 63 -4.06 4.89 6.38
C CYS A 63 -2.72 4.47 5.78
N ILE A 64 -2.08 5.35 5.00
CA ILE A 64 -0.75 5.10 4.43
C ILE A 64 0.26 4.86 5.55
N SER A 65 0.27 5.70 6.57
CA SER A 65 1.17 5.54 7.72
C SER A 65 0.98 4.20 8.41
N ASP A 66 -0.28 3.81 8.63
CA ASP A 66 -0.59 2.52 9.26
C ASP A 66 -0.09 1.34 8.43
N MET A 67 -0.30 1.40 7.11
CA MET A 67 0.16 0.35 6.20
C MET A 67 1.69 0.23 6.24
N VAL A 68 2.38 1.34 6.12
CA VAL A 68 3.85 1.34 6.13
C VAL A 68 4.38 0.81 7.47
N ASN A 69 3.77 1.20 8.59
CA ASN A 69 4.17 0.71 9.90
C ASN A 69 4.00 -0.80 10.02
N ARG A 70 2.92 -1.34 9.47
CA ARG A 70 2.71 -2.79 9.45
C ARG A 70 3.78 -3.51 8.64
N LEU A 71 4.15 -2.94 7.49
CA LEU A 71 5.18 -3.53 6.64
C LEU A 71 6.56 -3.43 7.29
N LEU A 72 6.83 -2.37 8.04
CA LEU A 72 8.09 -2.19 8.74
C LEU A 72 8.29 -3.21 9.87
N SER A 73 7.20 -3.72 10.43
CA SER A 73 7.28 -4.68 11.54
C SER A 73 7.38 -6.13 11.07
N GLN A 74 7.47 -6.36 9.78
CA GLN A 74 7.63 -7.72 9.23
C GLN A 74 9.07 -8.24 9.41
#